data_c0578cff92a2e5a28c368aa514270d0b
#
_entry.id   c0578cff92a2e5a28c368aa514270d0b
#
_cell.length_a   1.000
_cell.length_b   1.000
_cell.length_c   1.000
_cell.angle_alpha   90.00
_cell.angle_beta   90.00
_cell.angle_gamma   90.00
#
_symmetry.space_group_name_H-M   'P 1'
#
loop_
_entity.id
_entity.type
_entity.pdbx_description
1 polymer ?
#
loop_
_entity_poly.entity_id
_entity_poly.type
_entity_poly.pdbx_seq_one_letter_code
_entity_poly.pdbx_strand_id
1 'polypeptide(L)'
;IVFPAMLKAEGSYILPDNVPSNEFLNLEGDKISTSRNWAVWLHEYLIDFPDKQDVLRYVLTANAPETKDNDFTWKDFQARNNNELVAVYGNFVNRAMVLTQKYFDGKVPTCGELTDYDKDTLKEFADVKAEVEKLLDIFKFRDAQKEAMNLARIGNKYLADTEPWKLAKTDMERVGTILNIALQLVANLAIAFEPFLPFSSERLRQMLNMDNFDWAELGRSNLLPEGHQLNKSELLFEKIEDATIEAQVQKLLDTKKANEEANYKANPIRPNIEFDDFMKLDIRVGTILECQKVPKADKLLQFKIDDGLETRTI
;
A
#
# COMPACT_ATOMS: atom_id res chain seq x y z
N ILE A 1 26.62 -10.30 10.10
CA ILE A 1 27.88 -10.99 10.47
C ILE A 1 27.74 -11.69 11.81
N VAL A 2 27.31 -11.00 12.87
CA VAL A 2 27.29 -11.56 14.25
C VAL A 2 26.33 -12.75 14.34
N PHE A 3 25.09 -12.62 13.89
CA PHE A 3 24.08 -13.68 14.02
C PHE A 3 24.47 -14.97 13.29
N PRO A 4 24.86 -14.96 11.99
CA PRO A 4 25.36 -16.16 11.33
C PRO A 4 26.61 -16.77 12.00
N ALA A 5 27.48 -15.93 12.56
CA ALA A 5 28.65 -16.43 13.29
C ALA A 5 28.26 -17.17 14.59
N MET A 6 27.24 -16.69 15.32
CA MET A 6 26.70 -17.37 16.51
C MET A 6 26.07 -18.72 16.13
N LEU A 7 25.28 -18.78 15.06
CA LEU A 7 24.68 -20.03 14.55
C LEU A 7 25.75 -21.03 14.14
N LYS A 8 26.83 -20.57 13.49
CA LYS A 8 27.97 -21.41 13.11
C LYS A 8 28.74 -21.91 14.32
N ALA A 9 28.91 -21.10 15.35
CA ALA A 9 29.62 -21.47 16.55
C ALA A 9 28.86 -22.51 17.38
N GLU A 10 27.55 -22.41 17.44
CA GLU A 10 26.69 -23.38 18.12
C GLU A 10 26.65 -24.73 17.36
N GLY A 11 26.58 -24.72 16.04
CA GLY A 11 26.83 -25.87 15.16
C GLY A 11 25.62 -26.75 14.83
N SER A 12 24.47 -26.62 15.51
CA SER A 12 23.26 -27.41 15.25
C SER A 12 22.30 -26.78 14.26
N TYR A 13 22.46 -25.49 14.00
CA TYR A 13 21.57 -24.72 13.11
C TYR A 13 22.09 -24.69 11.66
N ILE A 14 21.17 -24.62 10.72
CA ILE A 14 21.49 -24.33 9.32
C ILE A 14 22.02 -22.89 9.22
N LEU A 15 22.94 -22.67 8.31
CA LEU A 15 23.44 -21.33 8.00
C LEU A 15 22.64 -20.73 6.83
N PRO A 16 22.41 -19.42 6.80
CA PRO A 16 21.80 -18.78 5.64
C PRO A 16 22.77 -18.78 4.46
N ASP A 17 22.26 -19.12 3.27
CA ASP A 17 23.01 -19.02 2.01
C ASP A 17 23.08 -17.56 1.53
N ASN A 18 22.06 -16.76 1.85
CA ASN A 18 22.00 -15.35 1.53
C ASN A 18 21.27 -14.58 2.64
N VAL A 19 21.62 -13.31 2.81
CA VAL A 19 20.97 -12.38 3.75
C VAL A 19 20.69 -11.08 2.98
N PRO A 20 19.58 -11.00 2.25
CA PRO A 20 19.20 -9.77 1.57
C PRO A 20 18.96 -8.67 2.60
N SER A 21 19.58 -7.50 2.40
CA SER A 21 19.41 -6.35 3.28
C SER A 21 18.38 -5.38 2.68
N ASN A 22 17.63 -4.74 3.57
CA ASN A 22 16.76 -3.62 3.23
C ASN A 22 17.30 -2.33 3.88
N GLU A 23 16.95 -1.20 3.27
CA GLU A 23 17.14 0.12 3.85
C GLU A 23 16.02 0.43 4.87
N PHE A 24 15.86 1.67 5.31
CA PHE A 24 14.89 2.03 6.33
C PHE A 24 13.52 2.34 5.76
N LEU A 25 12.47 1.90 6.46
CA LEU A 25 11.11 2.36 6.27
C LEU A 25 10.81 3.43 7.32
N ASN A 26 10.43 4.62 6.87
CA ASN A 26 9.99 5.72 7.70
C ASN A 26 8.45 5.71 7.84
N LEU A 27 7.92 6.54 8.70
CA LEU A 27 6.49 6.74 8.93
C LEU A 27 6.17 8.23 8.92
N GLU A 28 5.37 8.68 7.96
CA GLU A 28 5.00 10.09 7.78
C GLU A 28 6.23 11.03 7.80
N GLY A 29 7.28 10.62 7.08
CA GLY A 29 8.53 11.37 6.94
C GLY A 29 9.50 11.28 8.13
N ASP A 30 9.11 10.65 9.24
CA ASP A 30 9.93 10.51 10.43
C ASP A 30 10.37 9.04 10.65
N LYS A 31 11.52 8.86 11.29
CA LYS A 31 12.02 7.52 11.63
C LYS A 31 11.10 6.82 12.63
N ILE A 32 10.68 5.59 12.31
CA ILE A 32 9.92 4.72 13.21
C ILE A 32 10.70 4.54 14.52
N SER A 33 10.04 4.72 15.67
CA SER A 33 10.66 4.67 16.99
C SER A 33 9.70 4.16 18.05
N THR A 34 9.98 3.00 18.60
CA THR A 34 9.21 2.42 19.71
C THR A 34 9.32 3.24 20.98
N SER A 35 10.53 3.75 21.31
CA SER A 35 10.76 4.57 22.50
C SER A 35 10.03 5.93 22.49
N ARG A 36 9.71 6.45 21.31
CA ARG A 36 8.93 7.67 21.12
C ARG A 36 7.47 7.37 20.81
N ASN A 37 7.06 6.11 20.81
CA ASN A 37 5.75 5.65 20.37
C ASN A 37 5.36 6.18 18.96
N TRP A 38 6.36 6.39 18.08
CA TRP A 38 6.17 6.80 16.70
C TRP A 38 6.19 5.57 15.81
N ALA A 39 5.05 4.86 15.76
CA ALA A 39 4.90 3.61 15.03
C ALA A 39 3.41 3.32 14.77
N VAL A 40 3.13 2.48 13.78
CA VAL A 40 1.84 1.82 13.63
C VAL A 40 1.91 0.49 14.35
N TRP A 41 1.17 0.35 15.44
CA TRP A 41 1.13 -0.87 16.22
C TRP A 41 0.15 -1.87 15.60
N LEU A 42 0.60 -3.07 15.29
CA LEU A 42 -0.22 -4.07 14.59
C LEU A 42 -1.51 -4.42 15.34
N HIS A 43 -1.47 -4.51 16.67
CA HIS A 43 -2.65 -4.81 17.47
C HIS A 43 -3.70 -3.68 17.41
N GLU A 44 -3.28 -2.41 17.35
CA GLU A 44 -4.18 -1.27 17.15
C GLU A 44 -4.70 -1.24 15.71
N TYR A 45 -3.82 -1.46 14.74
CA TYR A 45 -4.20 -1.54 13.33
C TYR A 45 -5.33 -2.56 13.09
N LEU A 46 -5.22 -3.75 13.68
CA LEU A 46 -6.23 -4.81 13.53
C LEU A 46 -7.59 -4.45 14.14
N ILE A 47 -7.63 -3.54 15.12
CA ILE A 47 -8.86 -3.00 15.69
C ILE A 47 -9.44 -1.91 14.79
N ASP A 48 -8.60 -0.99 14.32
CA ASP A 48 -9.02 0.16 13.50
C ASP A 48 -9.39 -0.23 12.06
N PHE A 49 -8.77 -1.30 11.56
CA PHE A 49 -8.96 -1.84 10.20
C PHE A 49 -9.28 -3.33 10.22
N PRO A 50 -10.46 -3.73 10.73
CA PRO A 50 -10.86 -5.14 10.77
C PRO A 50 -10.86 -5.71 9.33
N ASP A 51 -10.40 -6.95 9.20
CA ASP A 51 -10.32 -7.70 7.94
C ASP A 51 -9.47 -7.05 6.82
N LYS A 52 -8.59 -6.11 7.17
CA LYS A 52 -7.70 -5.42 6.21
C LYS A 52 -6.21 -5.78 6.38
N GLN A 53 -5.92 -6.99 6.91
CA GLN A 53 -4.54 -7.48 7.06
C GLN A 53 -3.78 -7.45 5.73
N ASP A 54 -4.42 -7.87 4.65
CA ASP A 54 -3.84 -7.92 3.32
C ASP A 54 -3.63 -6.53 2.73
N VAL A 55 -4.44 -5.54 3.09
CA VAL A 55 -4.20 -4.15 2.66
C VAL A 55 -2.87 -3.65 3.22
N LEU A 56 -2.61 -3.91 4.51
CA LEU A 56 -1.32 -3.54 5.11
C LEU A 56 -0.17 -4.29 4.47
N ARG A 57 -0.29 -5.61 4.25
CA ARG A 57 0.72 -6.42 3.58
C ARG A 57 1.03 -5.89 2.18
N TYR A 58 -0.02 -5.56 1.40
CA TYR A 58 0.12 -4.99 0.06
C TYR A 58 0.91 -3.69 0.07
N VAL A 59 0.55 -2.77 0.97
CA VAL A 59 1.20 -1.45 1.05
C VAL A 59 2.64 -1.57 1.56
N LEU A 60 2.90 -2.41 2.55
CA LEU A 60 4.25 -2.64 3.06
C LEU A 60 5.15 -3.27 1.98
N THR A 61 4.64 -4.24 1.21
CA THR A 61 5.39 -4.82 0.09
C THR A 61 5.64 -3.79 -1.00
N ALA A 62 4.62 -3.00 -1.38
CA ALA A 62 4.76 -1.95 -2.39
C ALA A 62 5.74 -0.84 -1.97
N ASN A 63 5.89 -0.62 -0.66
CA ASN A 63 6.80 0.36 -0.06
C ASN A 63 8.06 -0.27 0.54
N ALA A 64 8.33 -1.56 0.26
CA ALA A 64 9.53 -2.21 0.77
C ALA A 64 10.79 -1.42 0.40
N PRO A 65 11.66 -1.08 1.36
CA PRO A 65 12.85 -0.27 1.13
C PRO A 65 14.01 -1.12 0.58
N GLU A 66 13.82 -1.74 -0.59
CA GLU A 66 14.75 -2.74 -1.16
C GLU A 66 16.10 -2.16 -1.55
N THR A 67 16.13 -0.91 -2.04
CA THR A 67 17.36 -0.29 -2.58
C THR A 67 17.63 1.11 -2.04
N LYS A 68 16.68 1.70 -1.36
CA LYS A 68 16.77 3.04 -0.73
C LYS A 68 15.70 3.14 0.36
N ASP A 69 15.89 4.08 1.26
CA ASP A 69 14.85 4.42 2.25
C ASP A 69 13.52 4.73 1.58
N ASN A 70 12.46 4.31 2.24
CA ASN A 70 11.10 4.59 1.79
C ASN A 70 10.25 5.08 2.97
N ASP A 71 9.06 5.57 2.68
CA ASP A 71 8.17 6.14 3.67
C ASP A 71 6.78 5.48 3.59
N PHE A 72 6.26 5.06 4.74
CA PHE A 72 4.86 4.67 4.86
C PHE A 72 4.05 5.91 5.22
N THR A 73 3.06 6.26 4.40
CA THR A 73 2.10 7.29 4.73
C THR A 73 0.68 6.73 4.69
N TRP A 74 -0.19 7.20 5.58
CA TRP A 74 -1.60 6.82 5.60
C TRP A 74 -2.32 7.22 4.31
N LYS A 75 -1.88 8.30 3.68
CA LYS A 75 -2.42 8.73 2.38
C LYS A 75 -2.06 7.77 1.26
N ASP A 76 -0.81 7.27 1.21
CA ASP A 76 -0.41 6.24 0.24
C ASP A 76 -1.11 4.91 0.52
N PHE A 77 -1.28 4.55 1.80
CA PHE A 77 -2.05 3.37 2.21
C PHE A 77 -3.48 3.40 1.63
N GLN A 78 -4.19 4.50 1.81
CA GLN A 78 -5.53 4.69 1.25
C GLN A 78 -5.51 4.66 -0.29
N ALA A 79 -4.58 5.39 -0.91
CA ALA A 79 -4.48 5.47 -2.36
C ALA A 79 -4.24 4.10 -3.00
N ARG A 80 -3.35 3.29 -2.43
CA ARG A 80 -3.09 1.93 -2.93
C ARG A 80 -4.28 1.01 -2.73
N ASN A 81 -4.93 1.05 -1.56
CA ASN A 81 -6.16 0.29 -1.38
C ASN A 81 -7.22 0.68 -2.40
N ASN A 82 -7.53 1.98 -2.51
CA ASN A 82 -8.66 2.43 -3.31
C ASN A 82 -8.40 2.33 -4.82
N ASN A 83 -7.17 2.64 -5.28
CA ASN A 83 -6.86 2.70 -6.71
C ASN A 83 -6.29 1.39 -7.28
N GLU A 84 -5.71 0.52 -6.45
CA GLU A 84 -5.11 -0.73 -6.92
C GLU A 84 -5.94 -1.94 -6.46
N LEU A 85 -6.14 -2.14 -5.17
CA LEU A 85 -6.87 -3.31 -4.66
C LEU A 85 -8.37 -3.24 -5.00
N VAL A 86 -9.03 -2.10 -4.78
CA VAL A 86 -10.46 -1.95 -5.09
C VAL A 86 -10.68 -1.75 -6.58
N ALA A 87 -10.02 -0.73 -7.19
CA ALA A 87 -10.35 -0.31 -8.55
C ALA A 87 -9.76 -1.21 -9.64
N VAL A 88 -8.70 -1.97 -9.36
CA VAL A 88 -8.09 -2.89 -10.34
C VAL A 88 -8.42 -4.34 -9.99
N TYR A 89 -7.89 -4.85 -8.88
CA TYR A 89 -8.03 -6.26 -8.52
C TYR A 89 -9.49 -6.62 -8.23
N GLY A 90 -10.09 -5.97 -7.23
CA GLY A 90 -11.46 -6.23 -6.81
C GLY A 90 -12.49 -5.97 -7.92
N ASN A 91 -12.29 -4.92 -8.71
CA ASN A 91 -13.17 -4.61 -9.85
C ASN A 91 -13.15 -5.72 -10.91
N PHE A 92 -11.96 -6.23 -11.28
CA PHE A 92 -11.87 -7.31 -12.25
C PHE A 92 -12.56 -8.58 -11.76
N VAL A 93 -12.25 -9.02 -10.53
CA VAL A 93 -12.86 -10.21 -9.92
C VAL A 93 -14.38 -10.06 -9.87
N ASN A 94 -14.87 -8.94 -9.33
CA ASN A 94 -16.30 -8.69 -9.22
C ASN A 94 -17.02 -8.70 -10.57
N ARG A 95 -16.44 -8.06 -11.60
CA ARG A 95 -17.02 -8.06 -12.95
C ARG A 95 -17.10 -9.46 -13.55
N ALA A 96 -16.03 -10.25 -13.48
CA ALA A 96 -16.01 -11.60 -14.01
C ALA A 96 -17.06 -12.48 -13.32
N MET A 97 -17.10 -12.45 -11.97
CA MET A 97 -18.04 -13.23 -11.16
C MET A 97 -19.51 -12.82 -11.40
N VAL A 98 -19.80 -11.52 -11.35
CA VAL A 98 -21.17 -11.00 -11.51
C VAL A 98 -21.69 -11.26 -12.90
N LEU A 99 -20.89 -11.10 -13.95
CA LEU A 99 -21.32 -11.40 -15.31
C LEU A 99 -21.56 -12.90 -15.51
N THR A 100 -20.73 -13.75 -14.92
CA THR A 100 -20.94 -15.22 -14.96
C THR A 100 -22.19 -15.60 -14.19
N GLN A 101 -22.42 -15.03 -13.02
CA GLN A 101 -23.67 -15.25 -12.28
C GLN A 101 -24.89 -14.84 -13.09
N LYS A 102 -24.81 -13.69 -13.76
CA LYS A 102 -25.93 -13.12 -14.51
C LYS A 102 -26.28 -13.92 -15.78
N TYR A 103 -25.29 -14.40 -16.52
CA TYR A 103 -25.49 -14.98 -17.84
C TYR A 103 -25.40 -16.49 -17.87
N PHE A 104 -24.78 -17.11 -16.89
CA PHE A 104 -24.52 -18.55 -16.82
C PHE A 104 -24.83 -19.17 -15.45
N ASP A 105 -25.71 -18.52 -14.65
CA ASP A 105 -26.15 -19.01 -13.33
C ASP A 105 -24.98 -19.40 -12.40
N GLY A 106 -23.85 -18.68 -12.51
CA GLY A 106 -22.66 -18.94 -11.72
C GLY A 106 -21.88 -20.20 -12.12
N LYS A 107 -22.14 -20.76 -13.29
CA LYS A 107 -21.36 -21.88 -13.83
C LYS A 107 -20.30 -21.37 -14.80
N VAL A 108 -19.12 -21.97 -14.74
CA VAL A 108 -18.06 -21.71 -15.72
C VAL A 108 -18.56 -22.09 -17.11
N PRO A 109 -18.66 -21.14 -18.06
CA PRO A 109 -19.19 -21.44 -19.37
C PRO A 109 -18.20 -22.23 -20.23
N THR A 110 -18.70 -22.85 -21.28
CA THR A 110 -17.90 -23.53 -22.31
C THR A 110 -16.96 -22.52 -22.97
N CYS A 111 -15.71 -22.91 -23.18
CA CYS A 111 -14.77 -22.19 -24.00
C CYS A 111 -14.94 -22.61 -25.47
N GLY A 112 -15.50 -21.76 -26.29
CA GLY A 112 -15.65 -21.99 -27.73
C GLY A 112 -14.38 -21.69 -28.52
N GLU A 113 -14.53 -21.31 -29.78
CA GLU A 113 -13.41 -20.98 -30.66
C GLU A 113 -12.70 -19.69 -30.18
N LEU A 114 -11.36 -19.77 -30.06
CA LEU A 114 -10.52 -18.67 -29.63
C LEU A 114 -10.12 -17.78 -30.80
N THR A 115 -10.38 -16.49 -30.66
CA THR A 115 -9.82 -15.46 -31.55
C THR A 115 -8.30 -15.28 -31.30
N ASP A 116 -7.63 -14.59 -32.21
CA ASP A 116 -6.21 -14.27 -32.01
C ASP A 116 -6.01 -13.38 -30.78
N TYR A 117 -6.93 -12.45 -30.49
CA TYR A 117 -6.88 -11.63 -29.27
C TYR A 117 -7.00 -12.46 -27.98
N ASP A 118 -7.82 -13.53 -27.98
CA ASP A 118 -7.92 -14.45 -26.85
C ASP A 118 -6.62 -15.19 -26.62
N LYS A 119 -6.01 -15.70 -27.71
CA LYS A 119 -4.74 -16.42 -27.66
C LYS A 119 -3.61 -15.52 -27.17
N ASP A 120 -3.56 -14.27 -27.63
CA ASP A 120 -2.58 -13.28 -27.19
C ASP A 120 -2.75 -12.96 -25.69
N THR A 121 -4.01 -12.79 -25.23
CA THR A 121 -4.33 -12.58 -23.81
C THR A 121 -3.91 -13.78 -22.96
N LEU A 122 -4.21 -15.00 -23.40
CA LEU A 122 -3.81 -16.24 -22.69
C LEU A 122 -2.31 -16.40 -22.61
N LYS A 123 -1.58 -15.99 -23.65
CA LYS A 123 -0.12 -15.99 -23.65
C LYS A 123 0.44 -14.96 -22.70
N GLU A 124 -0.08 -13.72 -22.75
CA GLU A 124 0.39 -12.62 -21.90
C GLU A 124 0.29 -12.99 -20.41
N PHE A 125 -0.81 -13.61 -19.96
CA PHE A 125 -0.90 -13.97 -18.56
C PHE A 125 -0.06 -15.22 -18.20
N ALA A 126 0.19 -16.14 -19.14
CA ALA A 126 1.07 -17.27 -18.87
C ALA A 126 2.52 -16.84 -18.64
N ASP A 127 2.96 -15.76 -19.29
CA ASP A 127 4.30 -15.21 -19.15
C ASP A 127 4.52 -14.53 -17.76
N VAL A 128 3.45 -14.10 -17.09
CA VAL A 128 3.52 -13.44 -15.76
C VAL A 128 4.17 -14.37 -14.72
N LYS A 129 3.91 -15.67 -14.75
CA LYS A 129 4.50 -16.64 -13.81
C LYS A 129 6.01 -16.55 -13.78
N ALA A 130 6.64 -16.67 -14.94
CA ALA A 130 8.10 -16.72 -15.06
C ALA A 130 8.74 -15.41 -14.57
N GLU A 131 8.11 -14.28 -14.83
CA GLU A 131 8.62 -12.98 -14.38
C GLU A 131 8.45 -12.79 -12.87
N VAL A 132 7.30 -13.19 -12.28
CA VAL A 132 7.09 -13.15 -10.83
C VAL A 132 8.10 -14.06 -10.11
N GLU A 133 8.29 -15.31 -10.57
CA GLU A 133 9.27 -16.24 -10.00
C GLU A 133 10.68 -15.64 -10.00
N LYS A 134 11.11 -15.17 -11.16
CA LYS A 134 12.42 -14.52 -11.31
C LYS A 134 12.62 -13.33 -10.36
N LEU A 135 11.59 -12.51 -10.18
CA LEU A 135 11.65 -11.35 -9.29
C LEU A 135 11.68 -11.76 -7.81
N LEU A 136 10.93 -12.80 -7.43
CA LEU A 136 10.96 -13.35 -6.08
C LEU A 136 12.33 -13.97 -5.76
N ASP A 137 12.92 -14.71 -6.68
CA ASP A 137 14.23 -15.37 -6.52
C ASP A 137 15.37 -14.36 -6.26
N ILE A 138 15.26 -13.15 -6.79
CA ILE A 138 16.23 -12.07 -6.57
C ILE A 138 15.77 -11.05 -5.53
N PHE A 139 14.76 -11.40 -4.71
CA PHE A 139 14.24 -10.59 -3.59
C PHE A 139 13.67 -9.22 -4.01
N LYS A 140 13.17 -9.07 -5.23
CA LYS A 140 12.47 -7.88 -5.73
C LYS A 140 10.95 -7.99 -5.51
N PHE A 141 10.54 -7.99 -4.26
CA PHE A 141 9.14 -8.21 -3.88
C PHE A 141 8.18 -7.13 -4.39
N ARG A 142 8.63 -5.88 -4.46
CA ARG A 142 7.86 -4.76 -5.02
C ARG A 142 7.50 -5.00 -6.48
N ASP A 143 8.51 -5.36 -7.27
CA ASP A 143 8.33 -5.60 -8.70
C ASP A 143 7.53 -6.88 -8.92
N ALA A 144 7.75 -7.94 -8.13
CA ALA A 144 6.98 -9.19 -8.18
C ALA A 144 5.49 -8.95 -7.91
N GLN A 145 5.15 -8.18 -6.85
CA GLN A 145 3.76 -7.81 -6.54
C GLN A 145 3.12 -6.97 -7.66
N LYS A 146 3.88 -6.03 -8.23
CA LYS A 146 3.42 -5.22 -9.36
C LYS A 146 3.14 -6.07 -10.59
N GLU A 147 3.98 -7.09 -10.84
CA GLU A 147 3.79 -8.02 -11.96
C GLU A 147 2.60 -8.96 -11.73
N ALA A 148 2.39 -9.46 -10.51
CA ALA A 148 1.19 -10.19 -10.16
C ALA A 148 -0.09 -9.34 -10.39
N MET A 149 -0.06 -8.02 -10.09
CA MET A 149 -1.17 -7.11 -10.36
C MET A 149 -1.45 -6.92 -11.86
N ASN A 150 -0.49 -7.22 -12.73
CA ASN A 150 -0.71 -7.20 -14.18
C ASN A 150 -1.78 -8.17 -14.63
N LEU A 151 -1.93 -9.33 -13.98
CA LEU A 151 -3.03 -10.27 -14.27
C LEU A 151 -4.40 -9.58 -14.18
N ALA A 152 -4.63 -8.79 -13.14
CA ALA A 152 -5.87 -8.04 -12.97
C ALA A 152 -6.03 -6.92 -14.01
N ARG A 153 -4.92 -6.27 -14.43
CA ARG A 153 -4.95 -5.26 -15.49
C ARG A 153 -5.26 -5.88 -16.85
N ILE A 154 -4.63 -7.01 -17.18
CA ILE A 154 -4.91 -7.79 -18.40
C ILE A 154 -6.39 -8.17 -18.42
N GLY A 155 -6.92 -8.72 -17.32
CA GLY A 155 -8.32 -9.10 -17.22
C GLY A 155 -9.29 -7.93 -17.36
N ASN A 156 -9.03 -6.78 -16.73
CA ASN A 156 -9.85 -5.58 -16.88
C ASN A 156 -9.84 -5.06 -18.32
N LYS A 157 -8.66 -5.03 -18.96
CA LYS A 157 -8.51 -4.64 -20.36
C LYS A 157 -9.26 -5.59 -21.28
N TYR A 158 -9.08 -6.90 -21.08
CA TYR A 158 -9.76 -7.93 -21.87
C TYR A 158 -11.29 -7.80 -21.81
N LEU A 159 -11.86 -7.64 -20.61
CA LEU A 159 -13.31 -7.41 -20.46
C LEU A 159 -13.76 -6.07 -21.04
N ALA A 160 -12.94 -5.03 -21.01
CA ALA A 160 -13.26 -3.74 -21.57
C ALA A 160 -13.25 -3.76 -23.11
N ASP A 161 -12.27 -4.43 -23.71
CA ASP A 161 -12.11 -4.51 -25.16
C ASP A 161 -13.14 -5.46 -25.81
N THR A 162 -13.49 -6.56 -25.12
CA THR A 162 -14.46 -7.57 -25.63
C THR A 162 -15.91 -7.25 -25.31
N GLU A 163 -16.19 -6.35 -24.36
CA GLU A 163 -17.54 -5.86 -24.00
C GLU A 163 -18.63 -6.96 -23.91
N PRO A 164 -18.46 -8.05 -23.13
CA PRO A 164 -19.39 -9.18 -23.10
C PRO A 164 -20.84 -8.79 -22.77
N TRP A 165 -21.06 -7.70 -22.04
CA TRP A 165 -22.38 -7.17 -21.72
C TRP A 165 -23.13 -6.63 -22.96
N LYS A 166 -22.42 -6.22 -24.01
CA LYS A 166 -23.02 -5.83 -25.28
C LYS A 166 -23.35 -7.05 -26.16
N LEU A 167 -22.41 -8.01 -26.18
CA LEU A 167 -22.54 -9.25 -26.95
C LEU A 167 -23.63 -10.18 -26.42
N ALA A 168 -23.98 -10.09 -25.13
CA ALA A 168 -24.99 -10.96 -24.51
C ALA A 168 -26.38 -10.92 -25.16
N LYS A 169 -26.66 -9.94 -26.04
CA LYS A 169 -27.91 -9.85 -26.76
C LYS A 169 -27.88 -10.56 -28.14
N THR A 170 -26.71 -10.85 -28.66
CA THR A 170 -26.52 -11.30 -30.05
C THR A 170 -25.68 -12.57 -30.16
N ASP A 171 -24.75 -12.81 -29.25
CA ASP A 171 -23.78 -13.91 -29.31
C ASP A 171 -23.41 -14.42 -27.91
N MET A 172 -24.23 -15.27 -27.35
CA MET A 172 -24.02 -15.86 -26.02
C MET A 172 -22.88 -16.88 -25.99
N GLU A 173 -22.56 -17.53 -27.11
CA GLU A 173 -21.45 -18.45 -27.21
C GLU A 173 -20.11 -17.70 -27.06
N ARG A 174 -19.98 -16.56 -27.74
CA ARG A 174 -18.84 -15.68 -27.61
C ARG A 174 -18.70 -15.13 -26.18
N VAL A 175 -19.82 -14.73 -25.56
CA VAL A 175 -19.84 -14.29 -24.14
C VAL A 175 -19.33 -15.41 -23.23
N GLY A 176 -19.71 -16.65 -23.49
CA GLY A 176 -19.23 -17.82 -22.75
C GLY A 176 -17.71 -17.95 -22.83
N THR A 177 -17.15 -17.88 -24.02
CA THR A 177 -15.69 -17.92 -24.23
C THR A 177 -14.97 -16.81 -23.47
N ILE A 178 -15.45 -15.57 -23.58
CA ILE A 178 -14.86 -14.41 -22.90
C ILE A 178 -14.89 -14.59 -21.38
N LEU A 179 -16.02 -15.02 -20.82
CA LEU A 179 -16.15 -15.18 -19.37
C LEU A 179 -15.38 -16.40 -18.86
N ASN A 180 -15.25 -17.47 -19.67
CA ASN A 180 -14.36 -18.59 -19.33
C ASN A 180 -12.92 -18.09 -19.15
N ILE A 181 -12.36 -17.38 -20.13
CA ILE A 181 -11.02 -16.81 -20.08
C ILE A 181 -10.87 -15.86 -18.86
N ALA A 182 -11.84 -14.97 -18.64
CA ALA A 182 -11.80 -14.07 -17.50
C ALA A 182 -11.77 -14.83 -16.16
N LEU A 183 -12.51 -15.92 -16.02
CA LEU A 183 -12.53 -16.74 -14.82
C LEU A 183 -11.21 -17.51 -14.63
N GLN A 184 -10.56 -17.98 -15.72
CA GLN A 184 -9.22 -18.57 -15.62
C GLN A 184 -8.20 -17.54 -15.13
N LEU A 185 -8.28 -16.29 -15.59
CA LEU A 185 -7.46 -15.19 -15.07
C LEU A 185 -7.73 -14.91 -13.58
N VAL A 186 -9.00 -14.93 -13.15
CA VAL A 186 -9.37 -14.77 -11.73
C VAL A 186 -8.80 -15.91 -10.88
N ALA A 187 -8.85 -17.15 -11.37
CA ALA A 187 -8.24 -18.30 -10.69
C ALA A 187 -6.71 -18.16 -10.55
N ASN A 188 -6.06 -17.68 -11.60
CA ASN A 188 -4.62 -17.40 -11.56
C ASN A 188 -4.27 -16.26 -10.58
N LEU A 189 -5.13 -15.25 -10.42
CA LEU A 189 -4.94 -14.22 -9.41
C LEU A 189 -4.93 -14.79 -7.99
N ALA A 190 -5.78 -15.77 -7.68
CA ALA A 190 -5.82 -16.40 -6.37
C ALA A 190 -4.50 -17.11 -6.04
N ILE A 191 -3.80 -17.66 -7.04
CA ILE A 191 -2.49 -18.30 -6.89
C ILE A 191 -1.39 -17.24 -6.81
N ALA A 192 -1.34 -16.30 -7.75
CA ALA A 192 -0.28 -15.31 -7.86
C ALA A 192 -0.18 -14.38 -6.65
N PHE A 193 -1.32 -14.09 -6.02
CA PHE A 193 -1.38 -13.21 -4.85
C PHE A 193 -1.27 -13.92 -3.50
N GLU A 194 -1.29 -15.24 -3.45
CA GLU A 194 -1.18 -15.97 -2.19
C GLU A 194 0.05 -15.57 -1.34
N PRO A 195 1.26 -15.40 -1.90
CA PRO A 195 2.41 -14.93 -1.13
C PRO A 195 2.25 -13.52 -0.56
N PHE A 196 1.49 -12.65 -1.22
CA PHE A 196 1.31 -11.25 -0.87
C PHE A 196 0.06 -11.01 -0.03
N LEU A 197 -1.07 -11.60 -0.44
CA LEU A 197 -2.43 -11.38 0.07
C LEU A 197 -3.10 -12.72 0.43
N PRO A 198 -2.59 -13.48 1.40
CA PRO A 198 -3.05 -14.85 1.69
C PRO A 198 -4.54 -14.91 2.06
N PHE A 199 -5.05 -13.96 2.87
CA PHE A 199 -6.46 -13.96 3.28
C PHE A 199 -7.41 -13.64 2.12
N SER A 200 -7.04 -12.70 1.25
CA SER A 200 -7.81 -12.36 0.06
C SER A 200 -7.78 -13.49 -0.98
N SER A 201 -6.63 -14.15 -1.14
CA SER A 201 -6.48 -15.31 -2.02
C SER A 201 -7.33 -16.49 -1.54
N GLU A 202 -7.38 -16.75 -0.23
CA GLU A 202 -8.25 -17.77 0.34
C GLU A 202 -9.73 -17.44 0.12
N ARG A 203 -10.15 -16.21 0.39
CA ARG A 203 -11.54 -15.77 0.10
C ARG A 203 -11.89 -15.90 -1.37
N LEU A 204 -10.95 -15.56 -2.26
CA LEU A 204 -11.15 -15.69 -3.70
C LEU A 204 -11.30 -17.17 -4.11
N ARG A 205 -10.47 -18.08 -3.58
CA ARG A 205 -10.63 -19.51 -3.79
C ARG A 205 -11.99 -20.02 -3.33
N GLN A 206 -12.45 -19.58 -2.16
CA GLN A 206 -13.78 -19.91 -1.64
C GLN A 206 -14.89 -19.43 -2.58
N MET A 207 -14.81 -18.19 -3.12
CA MET A 207 -15.77 -17.69 -4.09
C MET A 207 -15.75 -18.49 -5.41
N LEU A 208 -14.56 -18.90 -5.84
CA LEU A 208 -14.41 -19.75 -7.02
C LEU A 208 -14.79 -21.22 -6.78
N ASN A 209 -15.10 -21.59 -5.53
CA ASN A 209 -15.36 -22.97 -5.10
C ASN A 209 -14.22 -23.91 -5.51
N MET A 210 -12.98 -23.45 -5.33
CA MET A 210 -11.75 -24.13 -5.71
C MET A 210 -11.06 -24.71 -4.48
N ASP A 211 -10.47 -25.90 -4.66
CA ASP A 211 -9.50 -26.44 -3.72
C ASP A 211 -8.18 -25.67 -3.77
N ASN A 212 -7.24 -25.99 -2.90
CA ASN A 212 -5.92 -25.40 -2.92
C ASN A 212 -5.20 -25.72 -4.23
N PHE A 213 -4.70 -24.68 -4.91
CA PHE A 213 -3.81 -24.86 -6.07
C PHE A 213 -2.36 -24.73 -5.66
N ASP A 214 -1.52 -25.54 -6.30
CA ASP A 214 -0.08 -25.38 -6.20
C ASP A 214 0.36 -24.17 -7.04
N TRP A 215 1.41 -23.49 -6.59
CA TRP A 215 2.10 -22.46 -7.37
C TRP A 215 2.51 -22.95 -8.76
N ALA A 216 2.82 -24.25 -8.92
CA ALA A 216 3.14 -24.86 -10.19
C ALA A 216 2.02 -24.70 -11.25
N GLU A 217 0.78 -24.52 -10.82
CA GLU A 217 -0.39 -24.38 -11.71
C GLU A 217 -0.62 -22.96 -12.20
N LEU A 218 0.07 -21.97 -11.63
CA LEU A 218 0.03 -20.58 -12.10
C LEU A 218 0.37 -20.51 -13.60
N GLY A 219 -0.39 -19.77 -14.36
CA GLY A 219 -0.25 -19.63 -15.81
C GLY A 219 -1.09 -20.61 -16.62
N ARG A 220 -1.81 -21.55 -15.99
CA ARG A 220 -2.71 -22.46 -16.71
C ARG A 220 -4.03 -21.78 -17.11
N SER A 221 -4.52 -22.12 -18.29
CA SER A 221 -5.79 -21.62 -18.83
C SER A 221 -6.99 -22.55 -18.61
N ASN A 222 -6.84 -23.57 -17.77
CA ASN A 222 -7.85 -24.61 -17.51
C ASN A 222 -7.96 -24.98 -16.02
N LEU A 223 -7.79 -24.01 -15.12
CA LEU A 223 -7.91 -24.21 -13.68
C LEU A 223 -9.33 -24.51 -13.24
N LEU A 224 -10.29 -23.85 -13.87
CA LEU A 224 -11.72 -24.04 -13.64
C LEU A 224 -12.31 -24.83 -14.81
N PRO A 225 -12.80 -26.07 -14.59
CA PRO A 225 -13.42 -26.86 -15.65
C PRO A 225 -14.78 -26.27 -16.06
N GLU A 226 -15.17 -26.54 -17.30
CA GLU A 226 -16.51 -26.20 -17.79
C GLU A 226 -17.62 -26.77 -16.90
N GLY A 227 -18.68 -26.01 -16.69
CA GLY A 227 -19.80 -26.38 -15.82
C GLY A 227 -19.52 -26.32 -14.32
N HIS A 228 -18.28 -26.01 -13.91
CA HIS A 228 -17.92 -25.83 -12.50
C HIS A 228 -18.76 -24.73 -11.85
N GLN A 229 -19.37 -25.03 -10.69
CA GLN A 229 -20.24 -24.11 -9.99
C GLN A 229 -19.45 -23.19 -9.10
N LEU A 230 -19.54 -21.89 -9.33
CA LEU A 230 -18.98 -20.85 -8.48
C LEU A 230 -19.89 -20.60 -7.27
N ASN A 231 -19.30 -20.21 -6.16
CA ASN A 231 -20.04 -19.73 -4.99
C ASN A 231 -20.47 -18.27 -5.20
N LYS A 232 -21.24 -17.74 -4.25
CA LYS A 232 -21.68 -16.35 -4.25
C LYS A 232 -20.46 -15.41 -4.20
N SER A 233 -20.47 -14.42 -5.09
CA SER A 233 -19.42 -13.38 -5.08
C SER A 233 -19.62 -12.39 -3.95
N GLU A 234 -18.51 -11.97 -3.33
CA GLU A 234 -18.44 -10.92 -2.33
C GLU A 234 -17.38 -9.90 -2.73
N LEU A 235 -17.44 -8.71 -2.16
CA LEU A 235 -16.39 -7.73 -2.37
C LEU A 235 -15.13 -8.15 -1.63
N LEU A 236 -14.03 -8.33 -2.35
CA LEU A 236 -12.72 -8.66 -1.74
C LEU A 236 -12.13 -7.48 -0.96
N PHE A 237 -12.33 -6.28 -1.50
CA PHE A 237 -11.78 -5.05 -0.94
C PHE A 237 -12.84 -3.95 -0.92
N GLU A 238 -12.81 -3.15 0.13
CA GLU A 238 -13.67 -2.00 0.31
C GLU A 238 -12.83 -0.72 0.33
N LYS A 239 -13.42 0.37 -0.12
CA LYS A 239 -12.77 1.68 -0.03
C LYS A 239 -12.53 2.08 1.42
N ILE A 240 -11.44 2.76 1.62
CA ILE A 240 -11.11 3.42 2.89
C ILE A 240 -11.42 4.89 2.71
N GLU A 241 -12.25 5.42 3.60
CA GLU A 241 -12.71 6.81 3.56
C GLU A 241 -11.67 7.76 4.18
N ASP A 242 -11.70 9.04 3.77
CA ASP A 242 -10.77 10.06 4.23
C ASP A 242 -10.78 10.22 5.75
N ALA A 243 -11.96 10.21 6.37
CA ALA A 243 -12.12 10.35 7.81
C ALA A 243 -11.36 9.27 8.61
N THR A 244 -11.29 8.04 8.09
CA THR A 244 -10.53 6.94 8.72
C THR A 244 -9.03 7.24 8.71
N ILE A 245 -8.54 7.79 7.62
CA ILE A 245 -7.13 8.16 7.45
C ILE A 245 -6.77 9.38 8.30
N GLU A 246 -7.61 10.38 8.32
CA GLU A 246 -7.45 11.57 9.17
C GLU A 246 -7.33 11.20 10.64
N ALA A 247 -8.15 10.23 11.12
CA ALA A 247 -8.07 9.73 12.47
C ALA A 247 -6.71 9.06 12.78
N GLN A 248 -6.12 8.32 11.84
CA GLN A 248 -4.80 7.70 12.02
C GLN A 248 -3.67 8.74 12.03
N VAL A 249 -3.74 9.72 11.14
CA VAL A 249 -2.79 10.84 11.14
C VAL A 249 -2.89 11.62 12.45
N GLN A 250 -4.11 11.88 12.95
CA GLN A 250 -4.31 12.59 14.21
C GLN A 250 -3.70 11.82 15.40
N LYS A 251 -3.85 10.49 15.46
CA LYS A 251 -3.19 9.65 16.49
C LYS A 251 -1.67 9.88 16.51
N LEU A 252 -1.03 9.94 15.34
CA LEU A 252 0.41 10.19 15.26
C LEU A 252 0.78 11.60 15.72
N LEU A 253 -0.01 12.62 15.34
CA LEU A 253 0.20 14.00 15.75
C LEU A 253 0.06 14.17 17.26
N ASP A 254 -0.95 13.55 17.87
CA ASP A 254 -1.17 13.56 19.32
C ASP A 254 0.02 12.90 20.05
N THR A 255 0.52 11.77 19.52
CA THR A 255 1.72 11.12 20.05
C THR A 255 2.94 12.02 19.96
N LYS A 256 3.14 12.72 18.84
CA LYS A 256 4.26 13.66 18.67
C LYS A 256 4.19 14.80 19.68
N LYS A 257 3.02 15.40 19.84
CA LYS A 257 2.78 16.45 20.81
C LYS A 257 3.05 16.00 22.25
N ALA A 258 2.53 14.83 22.64
CA ALA A 258 2.79 14.25 23.97
C ALA A 258 4.28 14.02 24.22
N ASN A 259 5.03 13.56 23.22
CA ASN A 259 6.47 13.39 23.30
C ASN A 259 7.22 14.73 23.46
N GLU A 260 6.80 15.76 22.74
CA GLU A 260 7.38 17.11 22.84
C GLU A 260 7.14 17.68 24.24
N GLU A 261 5.92 17.56 24.77
CA GLU A 261 5.57 18.00 26.14
C GLU A 261 6.36 17.23 27.21
N ALA A 262 6.47 15.90 27.08
CA ALA A 262 7.21 15.07 28.02
C ALA A 262 8.73 15.35 28.04
N ASN A 263 9.29 15.76 26.90
CA ASN A 263 10.70 16.08 26.76
C ASN A 263 11.01 17.56 27.01
N TYR A 264 9.98 18.39 27.21
CA TYR A 264 10.17 19.80 27.50
C TYR A 264 10.87 19.99 28.84
N LYS A 265 12.08 20.49 28.79
CA LYS A 265 12.84 20.93 29.98
C LYS A 265 12.83 22.44 30.01
N ALA A 266 12.16 22.99 31.00
CA ALA A 266 12.24 24.42 31.25
C ALA A 266 13.71 24.81 31.49
N ASN A 267 14.13 25.93 30.91
CA ASN A 267 15.42 26.47 31.25
C ASN A 267 15.50 26.74 32.77
N PRO A 268 16.63 26.46 33.40
CA PRO A 268 16.77 26.75 34.82
C PRO A 268 16.50 28.24 35.08
N ILE A 269 15.81 28.49 36.16
CA ILE A 269 15.56 29.87 36.63
C ILE A 269 16.93 30.53 36.82
N ARG A 270 17.11 31.68 36.18
CA ARG A 270 18.33 32.47 36.40
C ARG A 270 18.32 33.01 37.81
N PRO A 271 19.51 33.31 38.40
CA PRO A 271 19.59 33.98 39.69
C PRO A 271 18.75 35.24 39.69
N ASN A 272 18.15 35.55 40.85
CA ASN A 272 17.46 36.84 41.03
C ASN A 272 18.45 37.98 40.81
N ILE A 273 17.95 39.02 40.18
CA ILE A 273 18.69 40.28 40.07
C ILE A 273 18.14 41.27 41.09
N GLU A 274 18.95 42.18 41.53
CA GLU A 274 18.49 43.29 42.39
C GLU A 274 17.66 44.28 41.57
N PHE A 275 16.76 45.01 42.27
CA PHE A 275 15.89 45.96 41.61
C PHE A 275 16.69 47.02 40.85
N ASP A 276 17.83 47.44 41.37
CA ASP A 276 18.72 48.41 40.71
C ASP A 276 19.29 47.90 39.39
N ASP A 277 19.50 46.57 39.28
CA ASP A 277 19.91 45.97 38.01
C ASP A 277 18.77 45.93 37.00
N PHE A 278 17.55 45.67 37.47
CA PHE A 278 16.35 45.76 36.62
C PHE A 278 16.13 47.17 36.10
N MET A 279 16.33 48.20 36.93
CA MET A 279 16.19 49.59 36.56
C MET A 279 17.23 50.09 35.53
N LYS A 280 18.31 49.34 35.29
CA LYS A 280 19.27 49.62 34.19
C LYS A 280 18.72 49.25 32.82
N LEU A 281 17.62 48.46 32.76
CA LEU A 281 16.96 48.10 31.51
C LEU A 281 16.06 49.24 31.04
N ASP A 282 16.34 49.76 29.85
CA ASP A 282 15.46 50.70 29.17
C ASP A 282 14.56 49.95 28.18
N ILE A 283 13.35 49.62 28.64
CA ILE A 283 12.38 48.88 27.83
C ILE A 283 11.37 49.90 27.28
N ARG A 284 11.32 50.01 25.95
CA ARG A 284 10.45 50.94 25.25
C ARG A 284 9.55 50.25 24.26
N VAL A 285 8.39 50.84 24.02
CA VAL A 285 7.49 50.47 22.94
C VAL A 285 7.89 51.28 21.71
N GLY A 286 8.16 50.63 20.61
CA GLY A 286 8.47 51.28 19.33
C GLY A 286 7.41 51.00 18.28
N THR A 287 7.22 51.93 17.36
CA THR A 287 6.36 51.74 16.17
C THR A 287 7.19 51.19 15.02
N ILE A 288 6.74 50.05 14.46
CA ILE A 288 7.38 49.49 13.26
C ILE A 288 7.01 50.34 12.06
N LEU A 289 7.99 50.98 11.48
CA LEU A 289 7.84 51.81 10.26
C LEU A 289 7.99 50.96 9.00
N GLU A 290 8.94 50.02 8.98
CA GLU A 290 9.23 49.17 7.85
C GLU A 290 9.64 47.78 8.34
N CYS A 291 9.28 46.73 7.57
CA CYS A 291 9.70 45.37 7.81
C CYS A 291 10.09 44.71 6.48
N GLN A 292 11.29 44.13 6.39
CA GLN A 292 11.75 43.44 5.20
C GLN A 292 12.54 42.17 5.57
N LYS A 293 12.59 41.20 4.64
CA LYS A 293 13.42 40.03 4.84
C LYS A 293 14.90 40.36 4.70
N VAL A 294 15.72 39.78 5.58
CA VAL A 294 17.17 39.90 5.47
C VAL A 294 17.65 38.99 4.28
N PRO A 295 18.37 39.53 3.29
CA PRO A 295 18.89 38.74 2.20
C PRO A 295 19.77 37.59 2.70
N LYS A 296 19.55 36.38 2.19
CA LYS A 296 20.28 35.16 2.56
C LYS A 296 20.06 34.65 4.00
N ALA A 297 19.01 35.10 4.68
CA ALA A 297 18.65 34.65 6.03
C ALA A 297 17.14 34.41 6.13
N ASP A 298 16.69 33.16 5.89
CA ASP A 298 15.27 32.80 5.81
C ASP A 298 14.47 33.02 7.10
N LYS A 299 15.16 33.09 8.24
CA LYS A 299 14.53 33.21 9.58
C LYS A 299 14.66 34.60 10.19
N LEU A 300 15.26 35.57 9.49
CA LEU A 300 15.46 36.89 10.03
C LEU A 300 14.65 37.93 9.26
N LEU A 301 14.09 38.85 10.04
CA LEU A 301 13.44 40.05 9.53
C LEU A 301 14.20 41.28 10.02
N GLN A 302 14.36 42.24 9.16
CA GLN A 302 14.90 43.56 9.50
C GLN A 302 13.75 44.51 9.71
N PHE A 303 13.75 45.16 10.85
CA PHE A 303 12.76 46.20 11.18
C PHE A 303 13.40 47.55 11.24
N LYS A 304 12.67 48.55 10.78
CA LYS A 304 12.94 49.95 11.06
C LYS A 304 11.89 50.42 12.07
N ILE A 305 12.33 50.82 13.23
CA ILE A 305 11.49 51.13 14.39
C ILE A 305 11.72 52.56 14.84
N ASP A 306 10.63 53.26 15.10
CA ASP A 306 10.65 54.53 15.83
C ASP A 306 10.36 54.24 17.31
N ASP A 307 11.35 54.48 18.19
CA ASP A 307 11.23 54.28 19.64
C ASP A 307 10.87 55.53 20.43
N GLY A 308 10.47 56.61 19.74
CA GLY A 308 10.12 57.88 20.30
C GLY A 308 11.32 58.81 20.62
N LEU A 309 12.54 58.35 20.40
CA LEU A 309 13.77 59.14 20.47
C LEU A 309 14.46 59.24 19.11
N GLU A 310 14.59 58.10 18.45
CA GLU A 310 15.20 58.02 17.15
C GLU A 310 14.61 56.83 16.34
N THR A 311 14.90 56.86 15.07
CA THR A 311 14.58 55.69 14.19
C THR A 311 15.77 54.75 14.13
N ARG A 312 15.56 53.48 14.54
CA ARG A 312 16.58 52.42 14.54
C ARG A 312 16.27 51.34 13.55
N THR A 313 17.31 50.74 13.02
CA THR A 313 17.23 49.50 12.25
C THR A 313 17.73 48.34 13.11
N ILE A 314 16.90 47.33 13.30
CA ILE A 314 17.19 46.16 14.11
C ILE A 314 16.86 44.88 13.34
#